data_18dd8d464fca4a01da732948812525a1
#
_entry.id   18dd8d464fca4a01da732948812525a1
#
_cell.length_a   1.000
_cell.length_b   1.000
_cell.length_c   1.000
_cell.angle_alpha   90.00
_cell.angle_beta   90.00
_cell.angle_gamma   90.00
#
_symmetry.space_group_name_H-M   'P 1'
#
loop_
_entity.id
_entity.type
_entity.pdbx_description
1 polymer ?
#
loop_
_entity_poly.entity_id
_entity_poly.type
_entity_poly.pdbx_seq_one_letter_code
_entity_poly.pdbx_strand_id
1 'polypeptide(L)'
;MNKNGKIVCLWIDDLRNPPDRPDTEYLVARSVNEAKALLDLAENKAWTQPIDYISIDHDAGIYAAAGGDFINVLNFLEYRQHVHNGKVYPIEIHSQNSAGVVNMRAIIQHNGWEEIK
;
A
#
# COMPACT_ATOMS: atom_id res chain seq x y z
N MET A 1 9.23 10.55 6.40
CA MET A 1 10.64 10.33 5.98
C MET A 1 11.34 9.44 7.00
N ASN A 2 12.26 8.62 6.52
CA ASN A 2 13.08 7.83 7.42
C ASN A 2 14.24 8.68 7.98
N LYS A 3 15.06 8.06 8.83
CA LYS A 3 16.21 8.75 9.48
C LYS A 3 17.27 9.25 8.49
N ASN A 4 17.28 8.75 7.25
CA ASN A 4 18.19 9.19 6.20
C ASN A 4 17.62 10.33 5.36
N GLY A 5 16.45 10.86 5.73
CA GLY A 5 15.78 11.93 4.99
C GLY A 5 15.09 11.46 3.71
N LYS A 6 14.94 10.16 3.52
CA LYS A 6 14.27 9.61 2.33
C LYS A 6 12.78 9.39 2.59
N ILE A 7 11.99 9.58 1.54
CA ILE A 7 10.58 9.19 1.51
C ILE A 7 10.50 7.67 1.47
N VAL A 8 9.62 7.07 2.24
CA VAL A 8 9.44 5.62 2.28
C VAL A 8 8.12 5.24 1.62
N CYS A 9 8.20 4.47 0.55
CA CYS A 9 7.04 3.96 -0.19
C CYS A 9 6.86 2.47 0.06
N LEU A 10 5.64 2.06 0.39
CA LEU A 10 5.27 0.66 0.33
C LEU A 10 4.81 0.34 -1.09
N TRP A 11 5.65 -0.39 -1.82
CA TRP A 11 5.38 -0.81 -3.21
C TRP A 11 4.73 -2.18 -3.19
N ILE A 12 3.49 -2.25 -3.67
CA ILE A 12 2.69 -3.48 -3.67
C ILE A 12 2.42 -3.91 -5.11
N ASP A 13 3.11 -4.95 -5.54
CA ASP A 13 3.05 -5.46 -6.90
C ASP A 13 3.58 -6.90 -6.88
N ASP A 14 2.92 -7.80 -7.59
CA ASP A 14 3.31 -9.22 -7.61
C ASP A 14 4.57 -9.48 -8.44
N LEU A 15 4.85 -8.62 -9.40
CA LEU A 15 5.87 -8.88 -10.41
C LEU A 15 6.84 -7.72 -10.64
N ARG A 16 6.32 -6.49 -10.81
CA ARG A 16 7.14 -5.35 -11.19
C ARG A 16 7.95 -4.82 -10.01
N ASN A 17 9.19 -4.44 -10.31
CA ASN A 17 10.01 -3.75 -9.33
C ASN A 17 9.70 -2.25 -9.32
N PRO A 18 9.88 -1.58 -8.17
CA PRO A 18 9.66 -0.13 -8.12
C PRO A 18 10.67 0.63 -8.99
N PRO A 19 10.32 1.85 -9.41
CA PRO A 19 11.26 2.70 -10.12
C PRO A 19 12.46 3.06 -9.24
N ASP A 20 13.61 3.34 -9.88
CA ASP A 20 14.80 3.77 -9.15
C ASP A 20 14.73 5.28 -8.94
N ARG A 21 14.41 5.70 -7.73
CA ARG A 21 14.35 7.12 -7.33
C ARG A 21 15.29 7.33 -6.13
N PRO A 22 16.29 8.22 -6.26
CA PRO A 22 17.31 8.38 -5.21
C PRO A 22 16.77 8.97 -3.90
N ASP A 23 15.63 9.67 -3.95
CA ASP A 23 14.99 10.28 -2.76
C ASP A 23 14.01 9.35 -2.06
N THR A 24 13.78 8.14 -2.61
CA THR A 24 12.75 7.22 -2.14
C THR A 24 13.36 5.87 -1.79
N GLU A 25 12.99 5.37 -0.63
CA GLU A 25 13.27 4.00 -0.22
C GLU A 25 11.99 3.19 -0.36
N TYR A 26 12.09 2.02 -0.99
CA TYR A 26 10.93 1.16 -1.25
C TYR A 26 10.94 -0.07 -0.35
N LEU A 27 9.83 -0.30 0.33
CA LEU A 27 9.51 -1.57 0.96
C LEU A 27 8.62 -2.32 -0.01
N VAL A 28 9.02 -3.51 -0.43
CA VAL A 28 8.32 -4.25 -1.48
C VAL A 28 7.48 -5.37 -0.86
N ALA A 29 6.18 -5.39 -1.19
CA ALA A 29 5.27 -6.46 -0.83
C ALA A 29 4.74 -7.12 -2.10
N ARG A 30 4.87 -8.44 -2.20
CA ARG A 30 4.43 -9.22 -3.36
C ARG A 30 3.04 -9.82 -3.17
N SER A 31 2.50 -9.80 -1.97
CA SER A 31 1.17 -10.33 -1.63
C SER A 31 0.46 -9.41 -0.65
N VAL A 32 -0.85 -9.61 -0.53
CA VAL A 32 -1.67 -8.91 0.46
C VAL A 32 -1.14 -9.19 1.88
N ASN A 33 -0.81 -10.44 2.18
CA ASN A 33 -0.33 -10.80 3.51
C ASN A 33 1.01 -10.14 3.84
N GLU A 34 1.93 -10.02 2.88
CA GLU A 34 3.17 -9.29 3.08
C GLU A 34 2.92 -7.79 3.32
N ALA A 35 2.01 -7.19 2.55
CA ALA A 35 1.65 -5.79 2.73
C ALA A 35 1.07 -5.52 4.11
N LYS A 36 0.15 -6.38 4.57
CA LYS A 36 -0.44 -6.27 5.92
C LYS A 36 0.63 -6.35 7.00
N ALA A 37 1.58 -7.27 6.87
CA ALA A 37 2.66 -7.43 7.84
C ALA A 37 3.54 -6.17 7.93
N LEU A 38 3.88 -5.57 6.77
CA LEU A 38 4.67 -4.34 6.74
C LEU A 38 3.91 -3.15 7.31
N LEU A 39 2.60 -3.06 7.04
CA LEU A 39 1.74 -2.01 7.62
C LEU A 39 1.63 -2.15 9.13
N ASP A 40 1.51 -3.38 9.63
CA ASP A 40 1.50 -3.63 11.08
C ASP A 40 2.81 -3.19 11.74
N LEU A 41 3.94 -3.50 11.12
CA LEU A 41 5.25 -3.08 11.61
C LEU A 41 5.39 -1.56 11.61
N ALA A 42 4.92 -0.88 10.55
CA ALA A 42 5.04 0.57 10.44
C ALA A 42 4.24 1.32 11.51
N GLU A 43 3.19 0.72 12.05
CA GLU A 43 2.41 1.29 13.15
C GLU A 43 2.96 0.93 14.53
N ASN A 44 3.93 0.02 14.59
CA ASN A 44 4.58 -0.36 15.84
C ASN A 44 5.58 0.73 16.24
N LYS A 45 5.47 1.24 17.46
CA LYS A 45 6.35 2.30 17.98
C LYS A 45 7.83 1.92 18.00
N ALA A 46 8.14 0.62 18.06
CA ALA A 46 9.52 0.13 18.02
C ALA A 46 10.09 0.09 16.59
N TRP A 47 9.25 0.21 15.57
CA TRP A 47 9.66 0.22 14.17
C TRP A 47 10.16 1.61 13.80
N THR A 48 11.37 1.69 13.26
CA THR A 48 12.04 2.97 12.99
C THR A 48 11.88 3.47 11.57
N GLN A 49 11.19 2.73 10.71
CA GLN A 49 11.05 3.06 9.31
C GLN A 49 9.57 3.28 8.96
N PRO A 50 9.08 4.53 9.05
CA PRO A 50 7.69 4.84 8.74
C PRO A 50 7.41 4.64 7.25
N ILE A 51 6.15 4.35 6.91
CA ILE A 51 5.67 4.36 5.53
C ILE A 51 5.02 5.72 5.29
N ASP A 52 5.47 6.43 4.25
CA ASP A 52 4.96 7.75 3.91
C ASP A 52 3.80 7.68 2.91
N TYR A 53 3.84 6.73 1.97
CA TYR A 53 2.75 6.49 1.02
C TYR A 53 2.79 5.06 0.49
N ILE A 54 1.69 4.67 -0.16
CA ILE A 54 1.52 3.33 -0.74
C ILE A 54 1.39 3.47 -2.24
N SER A 55 2.15 2.68 -3.01
CA SER A 55 1.98 2.54 -4.45
C SER A 55 1.52 1.10 -4.72
N ILE A 56 0.35 0.93 -5.35
CA ILE A 56 -0.34 -0.36 -5.38
C ILE A 56 -0.82 -0.73 -6.78
N ASP A 57 -0.55 -1.99 -7.18
CA ASP A 57 -1.19 -2.66 -8.31
C ASP A 57 -2.51 -3.30 -7.84
N HIS A 58 -3.32 -3.79 -8.78
CA HIS A 58 -4.59 -4.48 -8.45
C HIS A 58 -4.41 -6.00 -8.38
N ASP A 59 -3.74 -6.59 -9.38
CA ASP A 59 -3.71 -8.05 -9.55
C ASP A 59 -2.54 -8.67 -8.82
N ALA A 60 -2.82 -9.60 -7.90
CA ALA A 60 -1.80 -10.30 -7.14
C ALA A 60 -1.22 -11.52 -7.88
N GLY A 61 -1.78 -11.89 -9.03
CA GLY A 61 -1.29 -12.99 -9.85
C GLY A 61 -1.19 -14.29 -9.08
N ILE A 62 -0.04 -14.95 -9.13
CA ILE A 62 0.18 -16.21 -8.41
C ILE A 62 0.12 -16.04 -6.88
N TYR A 63 0.26 -14.83 -6.37
CA TYR A 63 0.19 -14.54 -4.93
C TYR A 63 -1.22 -14.29 -4.42
N ALA A 64 -2.25 -14.44 -5.28
CA ALA A 64 -3.64 -14.28 -4.86
C ALA A 64 -4.04 -15.28 -3.76
N ALA A 65 -3.37 -16.43 -3.68
CA ALA A 65 -3.57 -17.40 -2.59
C ALA A 65 -3.10 -16.87 -1.23
N ALA A 66 -2.26 -15.84 -1.20
CA ALA A 66 -1.74 -15.23 0.03
C ALA A 66 -2.49 -13.92 0.34
N GLY A 67 -3.81 -13.98 0.38
CA GLY A 67 -4.67 -12.87 0.80
C GLY A 67 -5.56 -12.28 -0.29
N GLY A 68 -5.55 -12.80 -1.51
CA GLY A 68 -6.38 -12.32 -2.62
C GLY A 68 -5.70 -11.23 -3.44
N ASP A 69 -6.48 -10.55 -4.27
CA ASP A 69 -6.01 -9.40 -5.04
C ASP A 69 -5.79 -8.18 -4.14
N PHE A 70 -4.98 -7.24 -4.63
CA PHE A 70 -4.47 -6.14 -3.80
C PHE A 70 -5.53 -5.15 -3.33
N ILE A 71 -6.74 -5.16 -3.89
CA ILE A 71 -7.85 -4.38 -3.34
C ILE A 71 -8.11 -4.74 -1.88
N ASN A 72 -7.75 -5.96 -1.47
CA ASN A 72 -7.88 -6.39 -0.08
C ASN A 72 -6.95 -5.64 0.88
N VAL A 73 -5.88 -5.04 0.39
CA VAL A 73 -5.06 -4.13 1.20
C VAL A 73 -5.87 -2.88 1.55
N LEU A 74 -6.62 -2.33 0.58
CA LEU A 74 -7.48 -1.16 0.82
C LEU A 74 -8.63 -1.50 1.77
N ASN A 75 -9.22 -2.69 1.64
CA ASN A 75 -10.24 -3.18 2.56
C ASN A 75 -9.70 -3.30 3.98
N PHE A 76 -8.48 -3.79 4.12
CA PHE A 76 -7.79 -3.89 5.40
C PHE A 76 -7.54 -2.51 6.04
N LEU A 77 -7.08 -1.53 5.24
CA LEU A 77 -6.86 -0.16 5.72
C LEU A 77 -8.16 0.50 6.15
N GLU A 78 -9.25 0.27 5.40
CA GLU A 78 -10.58 0.77 5.74
C GLU A 78 -11.05 0.19 7.08
N TYR A 79 -10.93 -1.11 7.25
CA TYR A 79 -11.28 -1.79 8.50
C TYR A 79 -10.48 -1.22 9.68
N ARG A 80 -9.17 -1.08 9.52
CA ARG A 80 -8.30 -0.58 10.59
C ARG A 80 -8.62 0.86 10.95
N GLN A 81 -8.92 1.71 9.97
CA GLN A 81 -9.30 3.09 10.23
C GLN A 81 -10.57 3.18 11.06
N HIS A 82 -11.62 2.44 10.66
CA HIS A 82 -12.93 2.57 11.27
C HIS A 82 -13.10 1.78 12.58
N VAL A 83 -12.36 0.68 12.75
CA VAL A 83 -12.47 -0.18 13.94
C VAL A 83 -11.37 0.10 14.94
N HIS A 84 -10.15 0.38 14.49
CA HIS A 84 -8.98 0.52 15.33
C HIS A 84 -8.34 1.91 15.29
N ASN A 85 -8.96 2.87 14.60
CA ASN A 85 -8.43 4.22 14.42
C ASN A 85 -7.01 4.21 13.81
N GLY A 86 -6.81 3.31 12.83
CA GLY A 86 -5.52 3.13 12.18
C GLY A 86 -5.13 4.32 11.30
N LYS A 87 -3.84 4.39 10.99
CA LYS A 87 -3.28 5.46 10.16
C LYS A 87 -3.81 5.37 8.73
N VAL A 88 -4.06 6.53 8.11
CA VAL A 88 -4.42 6.69 6.71
C VAL A 88 -3.18 7.10 5.93
N TYR A 89 -3.01 6.52 4.73
CA TYR A 89 -1.86 6.77 3.86
C TYR A 89 -2.30 7.38 2.55
N PRO A 90 -1.52 8.30 1.96
CA PRO A 90 -1.69 8.66 0.54
C PRO A 90 -1.46 7.42 -0.32
N ILE A 91 -2.25 7.27 -1.38
CA ILE A 91 -2.24 6.05 -2.22
C ILE A 91 -2.07 6.43 -3.69
N GLU A 92 -1.07 5.82 -4.33
CA GLU A 92 -0.85 5.86 -5.77
C GLU A 92 -1.25 4.51 -6.36
N ILE A 93 -2.09 4.50 -7.38
CA ILE A 93 -2.47 3.29 -8.09
C ILE A 93 -1.64 3.21 -9.37
N HIS A 94 -0.86 2.13 -9.54
CA HIS A 94 -0.03 1.92 -10.72
C HIS A 94 -0.44 0.69 -11.53
N SER A 95 -1.74 0.38 -11.57
CA SER A 95 -2.27 -0.84 -12.21
C SER A 95 -2.60 -0.63 -13.68
N GLN A 96 -2.46 -1.69 -14.49
CA GLN A 96 -2.91 -1.78 -15.86
C GLN A 96 -4.36 -2.27 -15.98
N ASN A 97 -4.97 -2.73 -14.88
CA ASN A 97 -6.34 -3.26 -14.84
C ASN A 97 -7.32 -2.11 -14.64
N SER A 98 -7.95 -1.63 -15.73
CA SER A 98 -8.88 -0.49 -15.69
C SER A 98 -10.07 -0.70 -14.76
N ALA A 99 -10.67 -1.89 -14.77
CA ALA A 99 -11.80 -2.22 -13.89
C ALA A 99 -11.36 -2.26 -12.43
N GLY A 100 -10.19 -2.85 -12.16
CA GLY A 100 -9.61 -2.89 -10.82
C GLY A 100 -9.31 -1.50 -10.28
N VAL A 101 -8.77 -0.61 -11.11
CA VAL A 101 -8.49 0.79 -10.75
C VAL A 101 -9.77 1.51 -10.34
N VAL A 102 -10.86 1.34 -11.09
CA VAL A 102 -12.16 1.95 -10.75
C VAL A 102 -12.62 1.50 -9.37
N ASN A 103 -12.54 0.20 -9.08
CA ASN A 103 -12.96 -0.36 -7.79
C ASN A 103 -12.09 0.14 -6.63
N MET A 104 -10.77 0.20 -6.82
CA MET A 104 -9.84 0.72 -5.81
C MET A 104 -10.10 2.20 -5.54
N ARG A 105 -10.28 2.98 -6.61
CA ARG A 105 -10.53 4.42 -6.51
C ARG A 105 -11.85 4.71 -5.78
N ALA A 106 -12.85 3.84 -5.96
CA ALA A 106 -14.12 3.97 -5.24
C ALA A 106 -13.91 3.88 -3.72
N ILE A 107 -13.06 2.96 -3.25
CA ILE A 107 -12.75 2.84 -1.82
C ILE A 107 -12.02 4.10 -1.33
N ILE A 108 -11.04 4.58 -2.09
CA ILE A 108 -10.26 5.77 -1.75
C ILE A 108 -11.20 6.98 -1.60
N GLN A 109 -12.09 7.18 -2.58
CA GLN A 109 -13.03 8.31 -2.59
C GLN A 109 -14.06 8.19 -1.47
N HIS A 110 -14.59 6.99 -1.23
CA HIS A 110 -15.56 6.76 -0.17
C HIS A 110 -15.01 7.15 1.20
N ASN A 111 -13.73 6.91 1.44
CA ASN A 111 -13.10 7.20 2.72
C ASN A 111 -12.46 8.59 2.78
N GLY A 112 -12.47 9.34 1.70
CA GLY A 112 -11.84 10.65 1.65
C GLY A 112 -10.31 10.60 1.73
N TRP A 113 -9.70 9.48 1.33
CA TRP A 113 -8.26 9.33 1.33
C TRP A 113 -7.60 10.10 0.19
N GLU A 114 -6.36 10.50 0.38
CA GLU A 114 -5.60 11.17 -0.69
C GLU A 114 -5.16 10.16 -1.75
N GLU A 115 -5.46 10.46 -3.01
CA GLU A 115 -4.93 9.70 -4.15
C GLU A 115 -3.82 10.51 -4.82
N ILE A 116 -2.63 9.91 -4.95
CA ILE A 116 -1.50 10.51 -5.66
C ILE A 116 -1.66 10.19 -7.15
N LYS A 117 -1.63 11.23 -7.99
CA LYS A 117 -1.80 11.08 -9.44
C LYS A 117 -0.56 11.49 -10.22
#